data_8b86db690b25593659eafef229d68b23
#
_entry.id   8b86db690b25593659eafef229d68b23
#
_cell.length_a   1.000
_cell.length_b   1.000
_cell.length_c   1.000
_cell.angle_alpha   90.00
_cell.angle_beta   90.00
_cell.angle_gamma   90.00
#
_symmetry.space_group_name_H-M   'P 1'
#
loop_
_entity.id
_entity.type
_entity.pdbx_description
1 polymer ?
#
loop_
_entity_poly.entity_id
_entity_poly.type
_entity_poly.pdbx_seq_one_letter_code
_entity_poly.pdbx_strand_id
1 'polypeptide(L)'
;MHELLKNPRKGASTITVIGIAGVILLFGLFFLELQEMFDVQYAIGVRAQRSVNSIVETCIDDTWRADGYNIMDVDKAKSLWKEYMDEDLKVDSSGNCYSDSGKLIYHVSYGTPEFFRGRVSDNEQKNQDDFAYMQVTVNVQMKAGLCKYFGINGYEWSNTYKSDNFRTDNERAGD
;
A
#
# COMPACT_ATOMS: atom_id res chain seq x y z
N MET A 1 8.92 47.45 31.77
CA MET A 1 10.20 47.19 31.01
C MET A 1 11.45 47.24 31.87
N HIS A 2 11.46 47.99 32.96
CA HIS A 2 12.63 48.12 33.84
C HIS A 2 12.92 46.93 34.76
N GLU A 3 11.96 46.05 35.06
CA GLU A 3 12.15 44.88 35.96
C GLU A 3 12.83 43.68 35.29
N LEU A 4 12.69 43.54 33.97
CA LEU A 4 13.36 42.45 33.21
C LEU A 4 14.89 42.60 33.15
N LEU A 5 15.39 43.84 33.25
CA LEU A 5 16.82 44.12 33.24
C LEU A 5 17.48 43.87 34.60
N LYS A 6 16.70 43.80 35.70
CA LYS A 6 17.21 43.60 37.06
C LYS A 6 17.47 42.13 37.42
N ASN A 7 16.96 41.17 36.62
CA ASN A 7 17.16 39.73 36.88
C ASN A 7 17.46 38.96 35.60
N PRO A 8 18.69 39.02 35.07
CA PRO A 8 19.07 38.34 33.81
C PRO A 8 18.87 36.83 33.86
N ARG A 9 18.89 36.20 35.06
CA ARG A 9 18.62 34.76 35.23
C ARG A 9 17.17 34.37 34.95
N LYS A 10 16.18 35.24 35.17
CA LYS A 10 14.76 34.96 34.87
C LYS A 10 14.47 35.01 33.36
N GLY A 11 15.08 35.92 32.63
CA GLY A 11 14.95 36.02 31.18
C GLY A 11 15.58 34.83 30.46
N ALA A 12 16.76 34.38 30.89
CA ALA A 12 17.42 33.20 30.34
C ALA A 12 16.58 31.92 30.54
N SER A 13 15.95 31.75 31.73
CA SER A 13 15.06 30.63 32.01
C SER A 13 13.84 30.60 31.07
N THR A 14 13.21 31.74 30.80
CA THR A 14 12.05 31.84 29.92
C THR A 14 12.42 31.48 28.47
N ILE A 15 13.54 31.99 27.97
CA ILE A 15 14.02 31.67 26.61
C ILE A 15 14.32 30.18 26.48
N THR A 16 14.94 29.58 27.52
CA THR A 16 15.23 28.14 27.54
C THR A 16 13.94 27.29 27.49
N VAL A 17 12.93 27.67 28.28
CA VAL A 17 11.61 26.99 28.27
C VAL A 17 10.93 27.08 26.91
N ILE A 18 10.92 28.26 26.28
CA ILE A 18 10.36 28.44 24.93
C ILE A 18 11.14 27.61 23.90
N GLY A 19 12.47 27.57 24.01
CA GLY A 19 13.32 26.75 23.14
C GLY A 19 12.99 25.25 23.25
N ILE A 20 12.89 24.74 24.48
CA ILE A 20 12.52 23.32 24.71
C ILE A 20 11.11 23.03 24.19
N ALA A 21 10.14 23.89 24.45
CA ALA A 21 8.78 23.72 23.95
C ALA A 21 8.75 23.69 22.40
N GLY A 22 9.53 24.54 21.73
CA GLY A 22 9.68 24.55 20.27
C GLY A 22 10.27 23.26 19.75
N VAL A 23 11.29 22.71 20.39
CA VAL A 23 11.91 21.43 20.03
C VAL A 23 10.90 20.29 20.18
N ILE A 24 10.17 20.22 21.30
CA ILE A 24 9.15 19.20 21.52
C ILE A 24 8.05 19.27 20.44
N LEU A 25 7.62 20.47 20.08
CA LEU A 25 6.62 20.68 19.03
C LEU A 25 7.13 20.20 17.67
N LEU A 26 8.36 20.51 17.29
CA LEU A 26 8.97 20.05 16.04
C LEU A 26 9.07 18.53 15.99
N PHE A 27 9.50 17.87 17.08
CA PHE A 27 9.50 16.42 17.15
C PHE A 27 8.10 15.84 17.04
N GLY A 28 7.11 16.42 17.69
CA GLY A 28 5.71 16.01 17.58
C GLY A 28 5.21 16.04 16.13
N LEU A 29 5.47 17.13 15.41
CA LEU A 29 5.11 17.26 14.00
C LEU A 29 5.84 16.26 13.11
N PHE A 30 7.12 15.99 13.39
CA PHE A 30 7.89 14.96 12.68
C PHE A 30 7.28 13.57 12.87
N PHE A 31 6.90 13.19 14.10
CA PHE A 31 6.26 11.92 14.36
C PHE A 31 4.90 11.78 13.69
N LEU A 32 4.11 12.86 13.62
CA LEU A 32 2.83 12.85 12.90
C LEU A 32 3.03 12.57 11.40
N GLU A 33 4.04 13.18 10.78
CA GLU A 33 4.36 12.91 9.38
C GLU A 33 4.80 11.46 9.14
N LEU A 34 5.62 10.90 10.03
CA LEU A 34 5.99 9.49 9.95
C LEU A 34 4.77 8.56 10.09
N GLN A 35 3.86 8.88 11.01
CA GLN A 35 2.63 8.12 11.19
C GLN A 35 1.77 8.17 9.91
N GLU A 36 1.58 9.35 9.30
CA GLU A 36 0.87 9.49 8.03
C GLU A 36 1.50 8.60 6.94
N MET A 37 2.82 8.57 6.85
CA MET A 37 3.54 7.71 5.90
C MET A 37 3.25 6.21 6.15
N PHE A 38 3.31 5.74 7.40
CA PHE A 38 3.02 4.35 7.72
C PHE A 38 1.56 3.99 7.45
N ASP A 39 0.62 4.89 7.73
CA ASP A 39 -0.81 4.67 7.45
C ASP A 39 -1.07 4.55 5.95
N VAL A 40 -0.44 5.40 5.13
CA VAL A 40 -0.51 5.32 3.67
C VAL A 40 0.11 4.02 3.17
N GLN A 41 1.28 3.63 3.68
CA GLN A 41 1.95 2.39 3.31
C GLN A 41 1.07 1.17 3.62
N TYR A 42 0.49 1.11 4.81
CA TYR A 42 -0.41 0.03 5.21
C TYR A 42 -1.66 -0.01 4.34
N ALA A 43 -2.30 1.14 4.11
CA ALA A 43 -3.51 1.24 3.29
C ALA A 43 -3.27 0.78 1.84
N ILE A 44 -2.14 1.18 1.24
CA ILE A 44 -1.74 0.74 -0.11
C ILE A 44 -1.49 -0.76 -0.11
N GLY A 45 -0.80 -1.30 0.90
CA GLY A 45 -0.55 -2.74 1.01
C GLY A 45 -1.82 -3.57 1.02
N VAL A 46 -2.78 -3.20 1.87
CA VAL A 46 -4.09 -3.89 1.96
C VAL A 46 -4.88 -3.80 0.65
N ARG A 47 -4.92 -2.62 0.03
CA ARG A 47 -5.64 -2.41 -1.23
C ARG A 47 -5.00 -3.16 -2.39
N ALA A 48 -3.67 -3.11 -2.53
CA ALA A 48 -2.95 -3.84 -3.57
C ALA A 48 -3.16 -5.36 -3.45
N GLN A 49 -3.07 -5.92 -2.23
CA GLN A 49 -3.34 -7.34 -2.00
C GLN A 49 -4.78 -7.71 -2.35
N ARG A 50 -5.75 -6.89 -1.95
CA ARG A 50 -7.16 -7.08 -2.29
C ARG A 50 -7.38 -7.05 -3.81
N SER A 51 -6.80 -6.07 -4.50
CA SER A 51 -6.94 -5.92 -5.94
C SER A 51 -6.40 -7.14 -6.68
N VAL A 52 -5.19 -7.59 -6.34
CA VAL A 52 -4.57 -8.78 -6.93
C VAL A 52 -5.44 -10.02 -6.71
N ASN A 53 -6.01 -10.21 -5.52
CA ASN A 53 -6.95 -11.30 -5.24
C ASN A 53 -8.23 -11.19 -6.05
N SER A 54 -8.82 -9.99 -6.13
CA SER A 54 -10.07 -9.75 -6.87
C SER A 54 -9.92 -9.99 -8.37
N ILE A 55 -8.77 -9.62 -8.95
CA ILE A 55 -8.47 -9.87 -10.37
C ILE A 55 -8.47 -11.38 -10.66
N VAL A 56 -7.76 -12.15 -9.85
CA VAL A 56 -7.70 -13.61 -10.06
C VAL A 56 -9.08 -14.22 -9.88
N GLU A 57 -9.83 -13.87 -8.83
CA GLU A 57 -11.19 -14.37 -8.61
C GLU A 57 -12.13 -14.04 -9.76
N THR A 58 -12.08 -12.82 -10.30
CA THR A 58 -12.93 -12.37 -11.41
C THR A 58 -12.57 -13.06 -12.73
N CYS A 59 -11.34 -13.50 -12.87
CA CYS A 59 -10.84 -14.12 -14.08
C CYS A 59 -10.75 -15.65 -14.02
N ILE A 60 -11.17 -16.29 -12.91
CA ILE A 60 -11.30 -17.76 -12.87
C ILE A 60 -12.42 -18.18 -13.82
N ASP A 61 -12.14 -19.18 -14.63
CA ASP A 61 -13.10 -19.80 -15.53
C ASP A 61 -14.11 -20.65 -14.74
N ASP A 62 -15.39 -20.30 -14.86
CA ASP A 62 -16.46 -20.95 -14.11
C ASP A 62 -16.64 -22.43 -14.49
N THR A 63 -16.26 -22.82 -15.71
CA THR A 63 -16.31 -24.22 -16.16
C THR A 63 -15.36 -25.07 -15.31
N TRP A 64 -14.12 -24.59 -15.13
CA TRP A 64 -13.12 -25.28 -14.32
C TRP A 64 -13.42 -25.19 -12.83
N ARG A 65 -14.02 -24.09 -12.39
CA ARG A 65 -14.45 -23.91 -11.00
C ARG A 65 -15.49 -24.96 -10.59
N ALA A 66 -16.43 -25.31 -11.49
CA ALA A 66 -17.42 -26.35 -11.22
C ALA A 66 -16.80 -27.74 -11.02
N ASP A 67 -15.64 -27.99 -11.64
CA ASP A 67 -14.88 -29.23 -11.51
C ASP A 67 -13.84 -29.18 -10.36
N GLY A 68 -13.81 -28.09 -9.58
CA GLY A 68 -12.91 -27.94 -8.44
C GLY A 68 -11.50 -27.46 -8.80
N TYR A 69 -11.28 -27.01 -10.04
CA TYR A 69 -10.01 -26.46 -10.49
C TYR A 69 -9.97 -24.93 -10.45
N ASN A 70 -8.80 -24.40 -10.08
CA ASN A 70 -8.54 -22.97 -10.08
C ASN A 70 -7.71 -22.60 -11.33
N ILE A 71 -8.41 -22.34 -12.42
CA ILE A 71 -7.84 -22.01 -13.74
C ILE A 71 -8.28 -20.60 -14.12
N MET A 72 -7.33 -19.73 -14.43
CA MET A 72 -7.56 -18.33 -14.76
C MET A 72 -7.52 -18.12 -16.27
N ASP A 73 -8.44 -17.29 -16.78
CA ASP A 73 -8.33 -16.67 -18.09
C ASP A 73 -7.29 -15.55 -18.03
N VAL A 74 -6.08 -15.86 -18.47
CA VAL A 74 -4.92 -14.95 -18.41
C VAL A 74 -5.11 -13.74 -19.32
N ASP A 75 -5.78 -13.88 -20.46
CA ASP A 75 -5.96 -12.76 -21.40
C ASP A 75 -6.98 -11.75 -20.83
N LYS A 76 -8.04 -12.24 -20.20
CA LYS A 76 -8.98 -11.43 -19.45
C LYS A 76 -8.27 -10.73 -18.28
N ALA A 77 -7.46 -11.44 -17.50
CA ALA A 77 -6.72 -10.87 -16.39
C ALA A 77 -5.76 -9.76 -16.85
N LYS A 78 -5.01 -9.97 -17.94
CA LYS A 78 -4.13 -8.96 -18.54
C LYS A 78 -4.88 -7.70 -19.00
N SER A 79 -6.12 -7.83 -19.43
CA SER A 79 -6.91 -6.67 -19.87
C SER A 79 -7.46 -5.84 -18.70
N LEU A 80 -7.72 -6.44 -17.56
CA LEU A 80 -8.41 -5.81 -16.43
C LEU A 80 -7.50 -5.37 -15.28
N TRP A 81 -6.33 -5.98 -15.12
CA TRP A 81 -5.52 -5.81 -13.92
C TRP A 81 -5.19 -4.35 -13.59
N LYS A 82 -4.85 -3.56 -14.61
CA LYS A 82 -4.44 -2.17 -14.39
C LYS A 82 -5.60 -1.31 -13.92
N GLU A 83 -6.78 -1.50 -14.49
CA GLU A 83 -8.00 -0.78 -14.10
C GLU A 83 -8.35 -1.09 -12.64
N TYR A 84 -8.36 -2.37 -12.25
CA TYR A 84 -8.63 -2.80 -10.87
C TYR A 84 -7.61 -2.22 -9.88
N MET A 85 -6.31 -2.26 -10.24
CA MET A 85 -5.26 -1.70 -9.39
C MET A 85 -5.41 -0.19 -9.25
N ASP A 86 -5.64 0.55 -10.33
CA ASP A 86 -5.79 2.00 -10.32
C ASP A 86 -7.02 2.42 -9.50
N GLU A 87 -8.15 1.71 -9.63
CA GLU A 87 -9.37 1.96 -8.88
C GLU A 87 -9.19 1.71 -7.37
N ASP A 88 -8.70 0.54 -6.99
CA ASP A 88 -8.50 0.18 -5.58
C ASP A 88 -7.44 1.07 -4.91
N LEU A 89 -6.36 1.41 -5.61
CA LEU A 89 -5.32 2.31 -5.11
C LEU A 89 -5.72 3.79 -5.20
N LYS A 90 -6.89 4.10 -5.80
CA LYS A 90 -7.41 5.47 -5.97
C LYS A 90 -6.42 6.40 -6.70
N VAL A 91 -5.80 5.87 -7.74
CA VAL A 91 -4.88 6.63 -8.58
C VAL A 91 -5.48 6.95 -9.94
N ASP A 92 -5.04 8.02 -10.54
CA ASP A 92 -5.37 8.35 -11.93
C ASP A 92 -4.58 7.47 -12.93
N SER A 93 -4.84 7.64 -14.21
CA SER A 93 -4.15 6.89 -15.29
C SER A 93 -2.63 7.08 -15.31
N SER A 94 -2.14 8.14 -14.66
CA SER A 94 -0.71 8.45 -14.48
C SER A 94 -0.13 7.90 -13.17
N GLY A 95 -0.95 7.22 -12.36
CA GLY A 95 -0.55 6.65 -11.07
C GLY A 95 -0.53 7.65 -9.91
N ASN A 96 -1.15 8.81 -10.03
CA ASN A 96 -1.18 9.82 -8.98
C ASN A 96 -2.44 9.73 -8.12
N CYS A 97 -2.29 9.78 -6.81
CA CYS A 97 -3.38 9.95 -5.86
C CYS A 97 -3.39 11.37 -5.32
N TYR A 98 -4.56 12.01 -5.36
CA TYR A 98 -4.75 13.37 -4.87
C TYR A 98 -5.73 13.40 -3.71
N SER A 99 -5.52 14.35 -2.79
CA SER A 99 -6.51 14.69 -1.76
C SER A 99 -7.68 15.44 -2.36
N ASP A 100 -8.77 15.59 -1.59
CA ASP A 100 -9.94 16.40 -1.97
C ASP A 100 -9.59 17.88 -2.29
N SER A 101 -8.49 18.37 -1.72
CA SER A 101 -7.94 19.70 -1.99
C SER A 101 -7.04 19.76 -3.24
N GLY A 102 -6.87 18.66 -3.98
CA GLY A 102 -6.02 18.58 -5.17
C GLY A 102 -4.52 18.47 -4.89
N LYS A 103 -4.11 18.24 -3.64
CA LYS A 103 -2.70 18.01 -3.28
C LYS A 103 -2.33 16.58 -3.60
N LEU A 104 -1.20 16.38 -4.30
CA LEU A 104 -0.63 15.05 -4.53
C LEU A 104 -0.24 14.40 -3.18
N ILE A 105 -0.82 13.24 -2.88
CA ILE A 105 -0.52 12.45 -1.68
C ILE A 105 0.61 11.49 -1.99
N TYR A 106 0.45 10.62 -2.99
CA TYR A 106 1.45 9.67 -3.43
C TYR A 106 1.36 9.42 -4.94
N HIS A 107 2.41 8.84 -5.48
CA HIS A 107 2.49 8.32 -6.84
C HIS A 107 2.79 6.83 -6.80
N VAL A 108 2.12 6.07 -7.66
CA VAL A 108 2.28 4.61 -7.79
C VAL A 108 2.78 4.29 -9.19
N SER A 109 3.72 3.37 -9.26
CA SER A 109 4.10 2.73 -10.52
C SER A 109 4.17 1.21 -10.34
N TYR A 110 3.88 0.49 -11.42
CA TYR A 110 3.81 -0.96 -11.38
C TYR A 110 4.98 -1.58 -12.13
N GLY A 111 5.55 -2.64 -11.58
CA GLY A 111 6.41 -3.56 -12.32
C GLY A 111 5.60 -4.37 -13.34
N THR A 112 6.30 -5.15 -14.14
CA THR A 112 5.64 -6.07 -15.08
C THR A 112 4.88 -7.14 -14.28
N PRO A 113 3.54 -7.28 -14.46
CA PRO A 113 2.77 -8.30 -13.77
C PRO A 113 3.10 -9.69 -14.34
N GLU A 114 3.15 -10.66 -13.44
CA GLU A 114 3.26 -12.07 -13.78
C GLU A 114 1.90 -12.73 -13.58
N PHE A 115 1.47 -13.55 -14.55
CA PHE A 115 0.22 -14.29 -14.51
C PHE A 115 0.49 -15.77 -14.71
N PHE A 116 -0.02 -16.58 -13.81
CA PHE A 116 0.02 -18.02 -13.92
C PHE A 116 -1.40 -18.55 -14.04
N ARG A 117 -1.68 -19.29 -15.11
CA ARG A 117 -3.01 -19.79 -15.45
C ARG A 117 -3.56 -20.79 -14.43
N GLY A 118 -2.70 -21.51 -13.75
CA GLY A 118 -3.01 -22.73 -13.00
C GLY A 118 -2.80 -23.98 -13.85
N ARG A 119 -2.65 -25.11 -13.20
CA ARG A 119 -2.42 -26.43 -13.84
C ARG A 119 -3.60 -27.34 -13.62
N VAL A 120 -4.05 -27.99 -14.69
CA VAL A 120 -4.95 -29.13 -14.60
C VAL A 120 -4.06 -30.37 -14.42
N SER A 121 -4.19 -31.05 -13.32
CA SER A 121 -3.49 -32.31 -13.03
C SER A 121 -4.54 -33.41 -12.95
N ASP A 122 -4.20 -34.64 -13.41
CA ASP A 122 -5.07 -35.82 -13.30
C ASP A 122 -5.39 -36.23 -11.86
N ASN A 123 -4.66 -35.66 -10.92
CA ASN A 123 -4.92 -35.75 -9.47
C ASN A 123 -5.19 -34.33 -8.97
N GLU A 124 -6.38 -34.08 -8.45
CA GLU A 124 -6.82 -32.84 -7.78
C GLU A 124 -5.72 -31.81 -7.49
N GLN A 125 -5.91 -30.52 -7.79
CA GLN A 125 -4.95 -29.47 -7.46
C GLN A 125 -4.70 -29.47 -5.94
N LYS A 126 -3.66 -30.17 -5.48
CA LYS A 126 -3.36 -30.34 -4.04
C LYS A 126 -2.32 -29.36 -3.54
N ASN A 127 -1.52 -28.79 -4.45
CA ASN A 127 -0.43 -27.88 -4.08
C ASN A 127 -0.78 -26.45 -4.43
N GLN A 128 -0.40 -25.51 -3.57
CA GLN A 128 -0.54 -24.07 -3.82
C GLN A 128 0.11 -23.62 -5.13
N ASP A 129 1.18 -24.30 -5.55
CA ASP A 129 1.90 -24.01 -6.78
C ASP A 129 1.13 -24.38 -8.05
N ASP A 130 0.03 -25.12 -7.93
CA ASP A 130 -0.83 -25.50 -9.06
C ASP A 130 -2.00 -24.51 -9.26
N PHE A 131 -2.27 -23.63 -8.30
CA PHE A 131 -3.35 -22.64 -8.40
C PHE A 131 -2.96 -21.47 -9.29
N ALA A 132 -3.96 -20.92 -9.97
CA ALA A 132 -3.78 -19.68 -10.71
C ALA A 132 -3.37 -18.54 -9.77
N TYR A 133 -2.42 -17.71 -10.21
CA TYR A 133 -2.04 -16.52 -9.47
C TYR A 133 -1.70 -15.35 -10.38
N MET A 134 -1.80 -14.17 -9.81
CA MET A 134 -1.20 -12.94 -10.33
C MET A 134 -0.20 -12.43 -9.31
N GLN A 135 0.94 -11.93 -9.80
CA GLN A 135 1.94 -11.26 -8.98
C GLN A 135 2.35 -9.94 -9.64
N VAL A 136 2.45 -8.89 -8.85
CA VAL A 136 2.88 -7.58 -9.35
C VAL A 136 3.66 -6.82 -8.27
N THR A 137 4.71 -6.12 -8.69
CA THR A 137 5.46 -5.21 -7.82
C THR A 137 4.85 -3.83 -7.91
N VAL A 138 4.55 -3.24 -6.77
CA VAL A 138 4.01 -1.88 -6.63
C VAL A 138 5.08 -1.01 -6.00
N ASN A 139 5.50 0.02 -6.72
CA ASN A 139 6.45 1.03 -6.26
C ASN A 139 5.67 2.29 -5.91
N VAL A 140 5.90 2.83 -4.74
CA VAL A 140 5.19 4.01 -4.24
C VAL A 140 6.18 5.10 -3.87
N GLN A 141 5.87 6.33 -4.28
CA GLN A 141 6.61 7.52 -3.94
C GLN A 141 5.69 8.52 -3.25
N MET A 142 6.09 9.02 -2.11
CA MET A 142 5.37 10.04 -1.34
C MET A 142 6.30 11.20 -1.05
N LYS A 143 5.82 12.44 -1.25
CA LYS A 143 6.63 13.64 -0.95
C LYS A 143 6.60 13.91 0.54
N ALA A 144 7.78 14.21 1.10
CA ALA A 144 7.87 14.68 2.48
C ALA A 144 7.24 16.07 2.63
N GLY A 145 6.51 16.27 3.72
CA GLY A 145 5.94 17.56 4.09
C GLY A 145 6.95 18.41 4.88
N LEU A 146 7.04 18.17 6.18
CA LEU A 146 7.95 18.87 7.09
C LEU A 146 9.36 18.29 7.06
N CYS A 147 9.50 16.99 6.86
CA CYS A 147 10.80 16.30 6.86
C CYS A 147 11.75 16.81 5.78
N LYS A 148 11.25 17.46 4.73
CA LYS A 148 12.08 18.13 3.71
C LYS A 148 13.01 19.20 4.30
N TYR A 149 12.61 19.88 5.38
CA TYR A 149 13.44 20.87 6.06
C TYR A 149 14.61 20.24 6.84
N PHE A 150 14.55 18.91 7.02
CA PHE A 150 15.63 18.11 7.62
C PHE A 150 16.41 17.30 6.56
N GLY A 151 16.21 17.61 5.27
CA GLY A 151 16.93 16.96 4.17
C GLY A 151 16.28 15.68 3.65
N ILE A 152 15.10 15.31 4.14
CA ILE A 152 14.33 14.16 3.65
C ILE A 152 13.31 14.66 2.62
N ASN A 153 13.57 14.44 1.34
CA ASN A 153 12.75 14.99 0.26
C ASN A 153 11.49 14.17 -0.05
N GLY A 154 11.46 12.90 0.33
CA GLY A 154 10.35 12.00 0.11
C GLY A 154 10.62 10.60 0.65
N TYR A 155 9.62 9.77 0.54
CA TYR A 155 9.64 8.37 0.94
C TYR A 155 9.34 7.50 -0.27
N GLU A 156 10.10 6.42 -0.41
CA GLU A 156 9.93 5.46 -1.49
C GLU A 156 9.94 4.06 -0.89
N TRP A 157 9.03 3.22 -1.36
CA TRP A 157 9.04 1.80 -1.01
C TRP A 157 8.49 0.96 -2.16
N SER A 158 8.86 -0.30 -2.17
CA SER A 158 8.46 -1.26 -3.19
C SER A 158 8.09 -2.57 -2.51
N ASN A 159 6.91 -3.08 -2.84
CA ASN A 159 6.45 -4.38 -2.38
C ASN A 159 5.87 -5.19 -3.53
N THR A 160 6.07 -6.50 -3.46
CA THR A 160 5.49 -7.45 -4.42
C THR A 160 4.28 -8.13 -3.78
N TYR A 161 3.16 -8.08 -4.47
CA TYR A 161 1.90 -8.69 -4.06
C TYR A 161 1.60 -9.87 -4.98
N LYS A 162 1.30 -11.00 -4.37
CA LYS A 162 0.87 -12.23 -5.04
C LYS A 162 -0.52 -12.59 -4.54
N SER A 163 -1.41 -13.03 -5.42
CA SER A 163 -2.74 -13.48 -4.98
C SER A 163 -2.65 -14.71 -4.11
N ASP A 164 -3.31 -14.65 -2.96
CA ASP A 164 -3.51 -15.76 -2.05
C ASP A 164 -4.88 -16.37 -2.31
N ASN A 165 -4.98 -17.19 -3.34
CA ASN A 165 -6.23 -17.88 -3.68
C ASN A 165 -6.42 -19.10 -2.76
N PHE A 166 -6.80 -18.84 -1.52
CA PHE A 166 -7.23 -19.86 -0.58
C PHE A 166 -8.76 -20.05 -0.61
N ARG A 167 -9.33 -20.47 -1.71
CA ARG A 167 -10.56 -21.24 -1.63
C ARG A 167 -10.20 -22.72 -1.55
N THR A 168 -9.79 -23.15 -0.40
CA THR A 168 -9.94 -24.53 0.01
C THR A 168 -11.42 -24.73 0.36
N ASP A 169 -12.29 -24.86 -0.62
CA ASP A 169 -13.62 -25.45 -0.43
C ASP A 169 -13.51 -26.95 -0.09
N ASN A 170 -12.45 -27.33 0.60
CA ASN A 170 -12.25 -28.66 1.17
C ASN A 170 -12.94 -28.82 2.54
N GLU A 171 -13.88 -27.97 2.89
CA GLU A 171 -14.94 -28.34 3.84
C GLU A 171 -16.09 -29.05 3.11
N ARG A 172 -15.80 -30.01 2.28
CA ARG A 172 -16.66 -31.20 2.27
C ARG A 172 -16.27 -31.96 3.52
N ALA A 173 -16.75 -31.38 4.63
CA ALA A 173 -16.84 -32.06 5.88
C ALA A 173 -17.51 -33.41 5.67
N GLY A 174 -16.89 -34.43 6.17
CA GLY A 174 -17.28 -35.79 6.25
C GLY A 174 -18.77 -36.07 6.36
N ASP A 175 -19.06 -37.07 5.66
CA ASP A 175 -19.98 -38.13 6.06
C ASP A 175 -19.18 -39.34 6.52
#